data_4788b1b6392937f55ada2184e1e15a38
#
_entry.id   4788b1b6392937f55ada2184e1e15a38
#
_cell.length_a   1.000
_cell.length_b   1.000
_cell.length_c   1.000
_cell.angle_alpha   90.00
_cell.angle_beta   90.00
_cell.angle_gamma   90.00
#
_symmetry.space_group_name_H-M   'P 1'
#
loop_
_entity.id
_entity.type
_entity.pdbx_description
1 polymer ?
#
loop_
_entity_poly.entity_id
_entity_poly.type
_entity_poly.pdbx_seq_one_letter_code
_entity_poly.pdbx_strand_id
1 'polypeptide(L)'
;MPPHIGRRTRRIEDERLITGKGHFAGDIKLDGSYHSLSVKVARKGVDLRHRKGYFATDLKQPTEKQKVVSVKDIFASPLEATGLGMVARLDPHPRQAGVFRLTMKLNVQELHLEREKNNWVALIQLATYFPAAQKPNGTEESIKITLTEQRLRETLADGYTLQQTIIAGNRKGDLRVAVQDRVTGAAGSVKLQLAAAGQLNPKNGQ
;
A
#
# COMPACT_ATOMS: atom_id res chain seq x y z
N MET A 1 -44.23 16.26 -8.51
CA MET A 1 -42.90 16.78 -8.11
C MET A 1 -42.03 16.82 -9.35
N PRO A 2 -41.46 17.96 -9.73
CA PRO A 2 -40.57 18.03 -10.91
C PRO A 2 -39.26 17.29 -10.65
N PRO A 3 -38.74 16.57 -11.64
CA PRO A 3 -37.47 15.82 -11.49
C PRO A 3 -36.32 16.78 -11.33
N HIS A 4 -35.47 16.53 -10.33
CA HIS A 4 -34.25 17.29 -10.04
C HIS A 4 -33.07 16.99 -11.01
N ILE A 5 -33.36 16.29 -12.10
CA ILE A 5 -32.35 15.94 -13.11
C ILE A 5 -32.14 17.15 -14.03
N GLY A 6 -30.90 17.68 -14.07
CA GLY A 6 -30.51 18.79 -14.94
C GLY A 6 -30.55 20.20 -14.32
N ARG A 7 -30.94 20.39 -13.07
CA ARG A 7 -30.77 21.66 -12.38
C ARG A 7 -29.38 21.75 -11.74
N ARG A 8 -28.63 22.80 -12.05
CA ARG A 8 -27.41 23.17 -11.32
C ARG A 8 -27.76 23.38 -9.84
N THR A 9 -27.58 22.39 -9.01
CA THR A 9 -27.66 22.53 -7.57
C THR A 9 -26.37 23.18 -7.10
N ARG A 10 -26.46 24.38 -6.54
CA ARG A 10 -25.32 25.01 -5.85
C ARG A 10 -24.93 24.09 -4.69
N ARG A 11 -23.67 23.70 -4.64
CA ARG A 11 -23.13 23.00 -3.46
C ARG A 11 -23.13 24.00 -2.30
N ILE A 12 -23.54 23.55 -1.12
CA ILE A 12 -23.59 24.40 0.09
C ILE A 12 -22.21 24.96 0.43
N GLU A 13 -21.14 24.26 0.01
CA GLU A 13 -19.75 24.61 0.25
C GLU A 13 -19.18 25.61 -0.77
N ASP A 14 -19.81 25.78 -1.96
CA ASP A 14 -19.27 26.61 -3.05
C ASP A 14 -19.03 28.07 -2.60
N GLU A 15 -19.91 28.62 -1.77
CA GLU A 15 -19.80 30.00 -1.30
C GLU A 15 -18.63 30.18 -0.32
N ARG A 16 -18.38 29.19 0.53
CA ARG A 16 -17.22 29.22 1.46
C ARG A 16 -15.89 29.06 0.73
N LEU A 17 -15.85 28.22 -0.31
CA LEU A 17 -14.65 27.99 -1.10
C LEU A 17 -14.30 29.21 -1.96
N ILE A 18 -15.31 29.83 -2.59
CA ILE A 18 -15.13 31.01 -3.45
C ILE A 18 -14.74 32.27 -2.63
N THR A 19 -15.23 32.37 -1.39
CA THR A 19 -14.95 33.50 -0.51
C THR A 19 -13.67 33.33 0.33
N GLY A 20 -12.91 32.27 0.14
CA GLY A 20 -11.69 31.95 0.90
C GLY A 20 -11.97 31.56 2.37
N LYS A 21 -13.23 31.27 2.72
CA LYS A 21 -13.63 30.79 4.05
C LYS A 21 -13.75 29.27 4.14
N GLY A 22 -13.36 28.57 3.08
CA GLY A 22 -13.26 27.10 3.07
C GLY A 22 -12.07 26.64 3.90
N HIS A 23 -12.27 25.64 4.75
CA HIS A 23 -11.18 24.95 5.43
C HIS A 23 -10.83 23.70 4.63
N PHE A 24 -9.61 23.62 4.14
CA PHE A 24 -9.05 22.43 3.52
C PHE A 24 -8.38 21.57 4.58
N ALA A 25 -8.16 20.29 4.27
CA ALA A 25 -7.49 19.37 5.18
C ALA A 25 -6.10 19.87 5.64
N GLY A 26 -5.42 20.72 4.83
CA GLY A 26 -4.16 21.37 5.17
C GLY A 26 -4.30 22.54 6.14
N ASP A 27 -5.50 23.09 6.34
CA ASP A 27 -5.77 24.20 7.26
C ASP A 27 -6.11 23.72 8.68
N ILE A 28 -6.23 22.41 8.86
CA ILE A 28 -6.52 21.80 10.16
C ILE A 28 -5.25 21.86 10.99
N LYS A 29 -5.27 22.65 12.06
CA LYS A 29 -4.20 22.63 13.05
C LYS A 29 -4.16 21.25 13.69
N LEU A 30 -3.05 20.54 13.49
CA LEU A 30 -2.80 19.24 14.05
C LEU A 30 -2.29 19.44 15.49
N ASP A 31 -3.19 19.40 16.45
CA ASP A 31 -2.91 19.66 17.87
C ASP A 31 -2.76 18.38 18.70
N GLY A 32 -2.82 17.21 18.06
CA GLY A 32 -2.79 15.92 18.74
C GLY A 32 -4.10 15.55 19.42
N SER A 33 -5.15 16.37 19.29
CA SER A 33 -6.44 16.10 19.90
C SER A 33 -7.25 15.06 19.14
N TYR A 34 -8.20 14.42 19.85
CA TYR A 34 -9.16 13.51 19.24
C TYR A 34 -10.38 14.26 18.74
N HIS A 35 -10.64 14.16 17.46
CA HIS A 35 -11.82 14.74 16.81
C HIS A 35 -12.88 13.66 16.60
N SER A 36 -14.01 13.78 17.28
CA SER A 36 -15.14 12.87 17.08
C SER A 36 -15.91 13.22 15.81
N LEU A 37 -16.25 12.20 15.03
CA LEU A 37 -17.10 12.33 13.85
C LEU A 37 -18.53 11.91 14.20
N SER A 38 -19.48 12.79 13.91
CA SER A 38 -20.91 12.47 13.99
C SER A 38 -21.50 12.56 12.59
N VAL A 39 -21.97 11.43 12.07
CA VAL A 39 -22.63 11.35 10.77
C VAL A 39 -24.12 11.12 11.01
N LYS A 40 -24.95 12.01 10.46
CA LYS A 40 -26.41 11.89 10.53
C LYS A 40 -26.98 11.74 9.12
N VAL A 41 -27.86 10.77 8.93
CA VAL A 41 -28.58 10.58 7.67
C VAL A 41 -30.06 10.89 7.90
N ALA A 42 -30.62 11.74 7.05
CA ALA A 42 -32.04 12.12 7.13
C ALA A 42 -32.99 10.98 6.74
N ARG A 43 -32.48 9.94 6.05
CA ARG A 43 -33.32 8.81 5.61
C ARG A 43 -33.54 7.82 6.75
N LYS A 44 -34.80 7.47 7.01
CA LYS A 44 -35.17 6.45 8.01
C LYS A 44 -34.76 5.04 7.56
N GLY A 45 -34.38 4.19 8.51
CA GLY A 45 -34.06 2.78 8.25
C GLY A 45 -32.67 2.50 7.66
N VAL A 46 -31.74 3.45 7.75
CA VAL A 46 -30.36 3.28 7.32
C VAL A 46 -29.47 3.04 8.54
N ASP A 47 -28.77 1.90 8.56
CA ASP A 47 -27.69 1.64 9.52
C ASP A 47 -26.39 2.21 8.99
N LEU A 48 -25.78 3.09 9.77
CA LEU A 48 -24.57 3.80 9.40
C LEU A 48 -23.34 3.22 10.10
N ARG A 49 -22.44 2.64 9.33
CA ARG A 49 -21.11 2.27 9.79
C ARG A 49 -20.10 3.33 9.35
N HIS A 50 -19.59 4.10 10.29
CA HIS A 50 -18.57 5.10 10.01
C HIS A 50 -17.52 5.11 11.13
N ARG A 51 -16.37 5.71 10.83
CA ARG A 51 -15.32 5.93 11.81
C ARG A 51 -15.81 6.91 12.87
N LYS A 52 -15.64 6.58 14.16
CA LYS A 52 -16.13 7.41 15.28
C LYS A 52 -15.34 8.71 15.46
N GLY A 53 -14.13 8.77 14.93
CA GLY A 53 -13.26 9.94 15.01
C GLY A 53 -11.87 9.67 14.51
N TYR A 54 -11.00 10.66 14.63
CA TYR A 54 -9.58 10.58 14.28
C TYR A 54 -8.76 11.43 15.25
N PHE A 55 -7.49 11.09 15.39
CA PHE A 55 -6.52 11.94 16.07
C PHE A 55 -5.88 12.88 15.03
N ALA A 56 -5.95 14.17 15.28
CA ALA A 56 -5.24 15.17 14.51
C ALA A 56 -3.79 15.22 15.00
N THR A 57 -2.99 14.27 14.53
CA THR A 57 -1.55 14.25 14.83
C THR A 57 -0.80 14.98 13.73
N ASP A 58 0.07 15.88 14.14
CA ASP A 58 1.07 16.43 13.24
C ASP A 58 1.99 15.27 12.81
N LEU A 59 2.03 14.99 11.52
CA LEU A 59 3.04 14.12 10.95
C LEU A 59 4.37 14.86 10.98
N LYS A 60 4.84 15.26 12.18
CA LYS A 60 6.25 15.57 12.35
C LYS A 60 7.01 14.40 11.80
N GLN A 61 7.94 14.68 10.88
CA GLN A 61 8.89 13.68 10.42
C GLN A 61 9.31 12.84 11.62
N PRO A 62 9.24 11.52 11.53
CA PRO A 62 9.52 10.66 12.67
C PRO A 62 10.87 11.05 13.24
N THR A 63 10.87 11.68 14.41
CA THR A 63 12.10 11.78 15.20
C THR A 63 12.60 10.35 15.36
N GLU A 64 13.91 10.13 15.28
CA GLU A 64 14.59 8.82 15.29
C GLU A 64 14.11 7.79 16.34
N LYS A 65 13.19 8.18 17.22
CA LYS A 65 12.57 7.34 18.27
C LYS A 65 11.14 6.88 17.97
N GLN A 66 10.51 7.31 16.88
CA GLN A 66 9.27 6.65 16.47
C GLN A 66 9.65 5.27 15.95
N LYS A 67 9.27 4.22 16.71
CA LYS A 67 9.38 2.83 16.27
C LYS A 67 8.85 2.72 14.85
N VAL A 68 9.77 2.63 13.89
CA VAL A 68 9.43 2.19 12.56
C VAL A 68 8.66 0.89 12.76
N VAL A 69 7.39 0.86 12.35
CA VAL A 69 6.55 -0.33 12.46
C VAL A 69 7.35 -1.48 11.88
N SER A 70 7.67 -2.47 12.70
CA SER A 70 8.48 -3.59 12.23
C SER A 70 7.71 -4.32 11.13
N VAL A 71 8.41 -4.83 10.13
CA VAL A 71 7.80 -5.69 9.12
C VAL A 71 7.05 -6.86 9.76
N LYS A 72 7.48 -7.32 10.93
CA LYS A 72 6.78 -8.34 11.74
C LYS A 72 5.39 -7.87 12.18
N ASP A 73 5.24 -6.60 12.54
CA ASP A 73 3.95 -6.03 12.94
C ASP A 73 3.00 -5.94 11.74
N ILE A 74 3.54 -5.69 10.52
CA ILE A 74 2.76 -5.72 9.28
C ILE A 74 2.20 -7.13 9.04
N PHE A 75 2.99 -8.16 9.28
CA PHE A 75 2.54 -9.54 9.12
C PHE A 75 1.63 -10.02 10.27
N ALA A 76 1.71 -9.42 11.44
CA ALA A 76 0.80 -9.71 12.55
C ALA A 76 -0.61 -9.15 12.31
N SER A 77 -0.74 -8.10 11.49
CA SER A 77 -2.03 -7.53 11.12
C SER A 77 -2.77 -8.46 10.16
N PRO A 78 -4.07 -8.73 10.37
CA PRO A 78 -4.88 -9.46 9.39
C PRO A 78 -5.19 -8.64 8.13
N LEU A 79 -5.01 -7.32 8.19
CA LEU A 79 -5.25 -6.39 7.09
C LEU A 79 -3.98 -6.17 6.28
N GLU A 80 -4.15 -5.94 4.99
CA GLU A 80 -3.05 -5.53 4.11
C GLU A 80 -2.66 -4.08 4.39
N ALA A 81 -1.35 -3.81 4.40
CA ALA A 81 -0.83 -2.46 4.50
C ALA A 81 -0.98 -1.76 3.12
N THR A 82 -1.48 -0.53 3.13
CA THR A 82 -1.78 0.25 1.91
C THR A 82 -1.07 1.59 1.86
N GLY A 83 -0.11 1.84 2.78
CA GLY A 83 0.66 3.07 2.81
C GLY A 83 1.71 3.19 1.70
N LEU A 84 2.02 2.08 1.02
CA LEU A 84 2.80 2.01 -0.21
C LEU A 84 2.03 1.18 -1.22
N GLY A 85 1.64 1.80 -2.33
CA GLY A 85 0.91 1.12 -3.41
C GLY A 85 1.79 0.05 -4.05
N MET A 86 1.30 -1.18 -4.05
CA MET A 86 1.98 -2.30 -4.67
C MET A 86 0.99 -3.29 -5.28
N VAL A 87 1.41 -3.90 -6.37
CA VAL A 87 0.77 -5.09 -6.94
C VAL A 87 1.83 -6.17 -7.08
N ALA A 88 1.43 -7.42 -6.87
CA ALA A 88 2.36 -8.54 -6.98
C ALA A 88 1.72 -9.74 -7.66
N ARG A 89 2.56 -10.52 -8.36
CA ARG A 89 2.20 -11.75 -9.01
C ARG A 89 3.24 -12.82 -8.71
N LEU A 90 2.78 -14.05 -8.54
CA LEU A 90 3.61 -15.20 -8.27
C LEU A 90 3.44 -16.21 -9.40
N ASP A 91 4.49 -16.42 -10.17
CA ASP A 91 4.51 -17.36 -11.30
C ASP A 91 5.37 -18.59 -10.93
N PRO A 92 4.89 -19.83 -11.17
CA PRO A 92 5.71 -21.01 -10.93
C PRO A 92 6.91 -21.04 -11.88
N HIS A 93 8.05 -21.53 -11.37
CA HIS A 93 9.23 -21.69 -12.19
C HIS A 93 9.04 -22.88 -13.16
N PRO A 94 9.30 -22.72 -14.47
CA PRO A 94 8.94 -23.72 -15.47
C PRO A 94 9.68 -25.06 -15.34
N ARG A 95 10.84 -25.08 -14.67
CA ARG A 95 11.72 -26.24 -14.57
C ARG A 95 12.00 -26.72 -13.14
N GLN A 96 11.51 -25.98 -12.12
CA GLN A 96 11.82 -26.28 -10.72
C GLN A 96 10.54 -26.25 -9.88
N ALA A 97 10.09 -27.44 -9.44
CA ALA A 97 8.94 -27.54 -8.57
C ALA A 97 9.20 -26.85 -7.22
N GLY A 98 8.21 -26.14 -6.70
CA GLY A 98 8.31 -25.42 -5.43
C GLY A 98 9.14 -24.13 -5.49
N VAL A 99 9.57 -23.71 -6.68
CA VAL A 99 10.23 -22.41 -6.91
C VAL A 99 9.27 -21.52 -7.70
N PHE A 100 9.18 -20.26 -7.30
CA PHE A 100 8.31 -19.27 -7.91
C PHE A 100 9.08 -17.98 -8.23
N ARG A 101 8.65 -17.29 -9.26
CA ARG A 101 9.07 -15.92 -9.56
C ARG A 101 8.02 -14.98 -9.00
N LEU A 102 8.41 -14.21 -8.01
CA LEU A 102 7.63 -13.08 -7.50
C LEU A 102 7.97 -11.85 -8.34
N THR A 103 6.97 -11.27 -8.98
CA THR A 103 7.08 -9.99 -9.68
C THR A 103 6.22 -8.98 -8.95
N MET A 104 6.84 -7.90 -8.51
CA MET A 104 6.17 -6.80 -7.79
C MET A 104 6.30 -5.52 -8.57
N LYS A 105 5.28 -4.69 -8.54
CA LYS A 105 5.27 -3.34 -9.09
C LYS A 105 4.93 -2.37 -7.98
N LEU A 106 5.84 -1.43 -7.69
CA LEU A 106 5.75 -0.47 -6.60
C LEU A 106 5.42 0.91 -7.13
N ASN A 107 4.57 1.64 -6.41
CA ASN A 107 4.32 3.05 -6.69
C ASN A 107 5.50 3.91 -6.19
N VAL A 108 6.33 4.39 -7.11
CA VAL A 108 7.52 5.17 -6.79
C VAL A 108 7.19 6.54 -6.18
N GLN A 109 5.99 7.08 -6.44
CA GLN A 109 5.55 8.37 -5.89
C GLN A 109 5.39 8.35 -4.37
N GLU A 110 5.21 7.17 -3.78
CA GLU A 110 5.02 6.97 -2.35
C GLU A 110 6.30 6.54 -1.64
N LEU A 111 7.41 6.40 -2.37
CA LEU A 111 8.74 6.14 -1.83
C LEU A 111 9.46 7.43 -1.50
N HIS A 112 10.22 7.41 -0.40
CA HIS A 112 11.16 8.48 -0.11
C HIS A 112 12.39 8.36 -1.01
N LEU A 113 12.54 9.35 -1.90
CA LEU A 113 13.64 9.41 -2.84
C LEU A 113 14.63 10.50 -2.41
N GLU A 114 15.87 10.11 -2.18
CA GLU A 114 16.97 11.02 -1.93
C GLU A 114 17.87 11.16 -3.16
N ARG A 115 18.40 12.34 -3.38
CA ARG A 115 19.33 12.56 -4.49
C ARG A 115 20.75 12.27 -4.07
N GLU A 116 21.32 11.20 -4.63
CA GLU A 116 22.73 10.88 -4.50
C GLU A 116 23.45 11.16 -5.83
N LYS A 117 24.27 12.22 -5.87
CA LYS A 117 24.96 12.67 -7.09
C LYS A 117 23.97 12.91 -8.25
N ASN A 118 24.01 12.06 -9.28
CA ASN A 118 23.14 12.14 -10.47
C ASN A 118 21.98 11.14 -10.44
N ASN A 119 21.80 10.41 -9.34
CA ASN A 119 20.77 9.38 -9.22
C ASN A 119 19.81 9.71 -8.09
N TRP A 120 18.61 9.17 -8.20
CA TRP A 120 17.62 9.12 -7.15
C TRP A 120 17.68 7.75 -6.47
N VAL A 121 17.67 7.73 -5.16
CA VAL A 121 17.83 6.52 -4.37
C VAL A 121 16.70 6.38 -3.38
N ALA A 122 16.15 5.17 -3.30
CA ALA A 122 15.24 4.76 -2.23
C ALA A 122 15.78 3.53 -1.52
N LEU A 123 15.56 3.46 -0.22
CA LEU A 123 15.90 2.30 0.60
C LEU A 123 14.61 1.61 1.05
N ILE A 124 14.41 0.40 0.58
CA ILE A 124 13.25 -0.40 0.93
C ILE A 124 13.67 -1.68 1.67
N GLN A 125 12.75 -2.18 2.47
CA GLN A 125 12.82 -3.51 3.06
C GLN A 125 11.74 -4.38 2.44
N LEU A 126 12.15 -5.46 1.79
CA LEU A 126 11.28 -6.51 1.29
C LEU A 126 11.23 -7.63 2.30
N ALA A 127 10.03 -8.10 2.61
CA ALA A 127 9.88 -9.27 3.45
C ALA A 127 8.84 -10.22 2.87
N THR A 128 9.08 -11.50 3.08
CA THR A 128 8.16 -12.58 2.72
C THR A 128 7.87 -13.44 3.94
N TYR A 129 6.66 -13.96 4.02
CA TYR A 129 6.21 -14.76 5.15
C TYR A 129 5.23 -15.85 4.73
N PHE A 130 5.45 -17.07 5.21
CA PHE A 130 4.57 -18.23 5.00
C PHE A 130 3.80 -18.54 6.29
N PRO A 131 2.54 -18.07 6.44
CA PRO A 131 1.78 -18.21 7.67
C PRO A 131 1.39 -19.65 8.00
N ALA A 132 1.23 -20.52 6.99
CA ALA A 132 0.84 -21.92 7.15
C ALA A 132 2.01 -22.86 7.48
N ALA A 133 3.23 -22.37 7.62
CA ALA A 133 4.37 -23.20 8.00
C ALA A 133 4.33 -23.54 9.49
N GLN A 134 4.70 -24.78 9.87
CA GLN A 134 4.79 -25.20 11.29
C GLN A 134 5.73 -24.33 12.12
N LYS A 135 6.72 -23.71 11.49
CA LYS A 135 7.51 -22.61 12.05
C LYS A 135 7.36 -21.41 11.13
N PRO A 136 7.00 -20.25 11.68
CA PRO A 136 6.97 -19.03 10.88
C PRO A 136 8.30 -18.87 10.16
N ASN A 137 8.28 -18.96 8.86
CA ASN A 137 9.46 -18.82 8.05
C ASN A 137 9.28 -17.63 7.13
N GLY A 138 10.14 -16.65 7.27
CA GLY A 138 10.14 -15.43 6.49
C GLY A 138 11.56 -15.04 6.13
N THR A 139 11.70 -14.28 5.06
CA THR A 139 12.94 -13.64 4.66
C THR A 139 12.75 -12.14 4.70
N GLU A 140 13.80 -11.44 5.12
CA GLU A 140 13.85 -9.98 5.09
C GLU A 140 15.11 -9.57 4.30
N GLU A 141 14.96 -8.66 3.37
CA GLU A 141 16.03 -8.17 2.54
C GLU A 141 15.95 -6.65 2.40
N SER A 142 17.07 -5.96 2.56
CA SER A 142 17.20 -4.53 2.32
C SER A 142 17.65 -4.30 0.88
N ILE A 143 16.87 -3.52 0.13
CA ILE A 143 17.11 -3.25 -1.27
C ILE A 143 17.31 -1.74 -1.46
N LYS A 144 18.42 -1.37 -2.10
CA LYS A 144 18.68 -0.01 -2.55
C LYS A 144 18.24 0.11 -4.01
N ILE A 145 17.18 0.88 -4.24
CA ILE A 145 16.73 1.24 -5.58
C ILE A 145 17.51 2.46 -6.04
N THR A 146 18.13 2.39 -7.21
CA THR A 146 18.87 3.52 -7.79
C THR A 146 18.31 3.82 -9.17
N LEU A 147 17.85 5.05 -9.38
CA LEU A 147 17.19 5.51 -10.59
C LEU A 147 17.94 6.73 -11.15
N THR A 148 18.25 6.70 -12.44
CA THR A 148 18.63 7.91 -13.16
C THR A 148 17.40 8.81 -13.33
N GLU A 149 17.61 10.09 -13.66
CA GLU A 149 16.51 11.03 -13.92
C GLU A 149 15.53 10.51 -15.00
N GLN A 150 16.06 9.90 -16.05
CA GLN A 150 15.22 9.31 -17.11
C GLN A 150 14.42 8.13 -16.57
N ARG A 151 15.06 7.18 -15.87
CA ARG A 151 14.36 6.02 -15.29
C ARG A 151 13.33 6.42 -14.25
N LEU A 152 13.59 7.48 -13.48
CA LEU A 152 12.60 8.00 -12.53
C LEU A 152 11.33 8.43 -13.27
N ARG A 153 11.45 9.21 -14.36
CA ARG A 153 10.27 9.64 -15.14
C ARG A 153 9.47 8.48 -15.69
N GLU A 154 10.13 7.45 -16.21
CA GLU A 154 9.49 6.23 -16.69
C GLU A 154 8.77 5.50 -15.55
N THR A 155 9.44 5.33 -14.40
CA THR A 155 8.86 4.61 -13.25
C THR A 155 7.78 5.39 -12.51
N LEU A 156 7.75 6.72 -12.58
CA LEU A 156 6.65 7.53 -12.04
C LEU A 156 5.31 7.25 -12.76
N ALA A 157 5.36 6.94 -14.07
CA ALA A 157 4.17 6.58 -14.83
C ALA A 157 3.80 5.10 -14.68
N ASP A 158 4.81 4.22 -14.76
CA ASP A 158 4.58 2.78 -14.87
C ASP A 158 4.79 1.99 -13.58
N GLY A 159 5.34 2.61 -12.53
CA GLY A 159 5.78 1.95 -11.31
C GLY A 159 7.13 1.25 -11.47
N TYR A 160 7.79 0.97 -10.34
CA TYR A 160 9.07 0.24 -10.31
C TYR A 160 8.84 -1.25 -10.20
N THR A 161 9.37 -2.01 -11.17
CA THR A 161 9.23 -3.48 -11.17
C THR A 161 10.43 -4.13 -10.47
N LEU A 162 10.14 -4.93 -9.45
CA LEU A 162 11.10 -5.75 -8.73
C LEU A 162 10.77 -7.23 -8.94
N GLN A 163 11.79 -8.05 -9.17
CA GLN A 163 11.63 -9.49 -9.30
C GLN A 163 12.47 -10.22 -8.27
N GLN A 164 11.90 -11.27 -7.66
CA GLN A 164 12.56 -12.11 -6.67
C GLN A 164 12.22 -13.57 -6.90
N THR A 165 13.17 -14.46 -6.60
CA THR A 165 12.94 -15.90 -6.59
C THR A 165 12.49 -16.32 -5.19
N ILE A 166 11.36 -17.00 -5.12
CA ILE A 166 10.78 -17.54 -3.88
C ILE A 166 10.92 -19.05 -3.89
N ILE A 167 11.62 -19.59 -2.91
CA ILE A 167 11.75 -21.03 -2.71
C ILE A 167 10.71 -21.48 -1.68
N ALA A 168 9.57 -21.92 -2.15
CA ALA A 168 8.50 -22.41 -1.31
C ALA A 168 8.66 -23.92 -0.97
N GLY A 169 9.38 -24.68 -1.79
CA GLY A 169 9.49 -26.14 -1.64
C GLY A 169 8.12 -26.80 -1.73
N ASN A 170 7.79 -27.66 -0.77
CA ASN A 170 6.49 -28.34 -0.72
C ASN A 170 5.42 -27.55 0.06
N ARG A 171 5.66 -26.28 0.38
CA ARG A 171 4.70 -25.45 1.11
C ARG A 171 3.46 -25.21 0.26
N LYS A 172 2.30 -25.25 0.92
CA LYS A 172 0.99 -24.94 0.35
C LYS A 172 0.38 -23.78 1.13
N GLY A 173 -0.60 -23.13 0.54
CA GLY A 173 -1.33 -22.04 1.16
C GLY A 173 -0.82 -20.68 0.71
N ASP A 174 -0.76 -19.74 1.64
CA ASP A 174 -0.52 -18.34 1.31
C ASP A 174 0.94 -17.94 1.51
N LEU A 175 1.41 -17.06 0.65
CA LEU A 175 2.61 -16.26 0.82
C LEU A 175 2.18 -14.81 1.09
N ARG A 176 2.61 -14.24 2.20
CA ARG A 176 2.47 -12.80 2.45
C ARG A 176 3.77 -12.10 2.06
N VAL A 177 3.62 -11.01 1.34
CA VAL A 177 4.73 -10.17 0.90
C VAL A 177 4.50 -8.76 1.42
N ALA A 178 5.52 -8.14 1.98
CA ALA A 178 5.48 -6.75 2.42
C ALA A 178 6.71 -6.00 1.90
N VAL A 179 6.49 -4.76 1.50
CA VAL A 179 7.55 -3.81 1.17
C VAL A 179 7.37 -2.60 2.06
N GLN A 180 8.45 -2.15 2.67
CA GLN A 180 8.47 -0.97 3.53
C GLN A 180 9.56 -0.01 3.09
N ASP A 181 9.22 1.26 2.97
CA ASP A 181 10.18 2.35 2.86
C ASP A 181 10.89 2.52 4.22
N ARG A 182 12.22 2.45 4.22
CA ARG A 182 13.00 2.49 5.47
C ARG A 182 13.12 3.87 6.08
N VAL A 183 12.85 4.91 5.31
CA VAL A 183 12.96 6.30 5.77
C VAL A 183 11.62 6.75 6.36
N THR A 184 10.54 6.56 5.63
CA THR A 184 9.20 7.01 6.05
C THR A 184 8.45 5.99 6.89
N GLY A 185 8.80 4.70 6.77
CA GLY A 185 8.03 3.62 7.35
C GLY A 185 6.75 3.28 6.59
N ALA A 186 6.45 3.97 5.48
CA ALA A 186 5.33 3.64 4.61
C ALA A 186 5.46 2.20 4.10
N ALA A 187 4.37 1.44 4.18
CA ALA A 187 4.41 0.03 3.85
C ALA A 187 3.22 -0.39 2.99
N GLY A 188 3.49 -1.32 2.07
CA GLY A 188 2.49 -2.06 1.31
C GLY A 188 2.61 -3.55 1.60
N SER A 189 1.50 -4.27 1.62
CA SER A 189 1.53 -5.72 1.72
C SER A 189 0.44 -6.37 0.88
N VAL A 190 0.72 -7.58 0.41
CA VAL A 190 -0.22 -8.39 -0.36
C VAL A 190 -0.15 -9.85 0.07
N LYS A 191 -1.25 -10.55 -0.12
CA LYS A 191 -1.39 -11.98 0.12
C LYS A 191 -1.51 -12.69 -1.23
N LEU A 192 -0.64 -13.66 -1.47
CA LEU A 192 -0.58 -14.43 -2.71
C LEU A 192 -0.78 -15.91 -2.40
N GLN A 193 -1.52 -16.62 -3.24
CA GLN A 193 -1.68 -18.06 -3.10
C GLN A 193 -0.57 -18.81 -3.84
N LEU A 194 0.07 -19.76 -3.16
CA LEU A 194 0.93 -20.74 -3.79
C LEU A 194 0.02 -21.71 -4.57
N ALA A 195 -0.05 -21.54 -5.89
CA ALA A 195 -0.73 -22.54 -6.72
C ALA A 195 -0.04 -23.89 -6.51
N ALA A 196 -0.84 -24.95 -6.29
CA ALA A 196 -0.29 -26.31 -6.22
C ALA A 196 0.50 -26.57 -7.52
N ALA A 197 1.75 -26.96 -7.39
CA ALA A 197 2.56 -27.40 -8.53
C ALA A 197 1.84 -28.57 -9.21
N GLY A 198 1.10 -28.30 -10.30
CA GLY A 198 0.35 -29.32 -11.02
C GLY A 198 -0.88 -28.86 -11.80
N GLN A 199 -1.33 -27.63 -11.66
CA GLN A 199 -2.40 -27.12 -12.52
C GLN A 199 -1.87 -26.10 -13.53
N LEU A 200 -1.13 -26.58 -14.52
CA LEU A 200 -1.09 -25.97 -15.85
C LEU A 200 -2.51 -26.07 -16.40
N ASN A 201 -3.24 -24.96 -16.42
CA ASN A 201 -4.54 -24.90 -17.05
C ASN A 201 -4.33 -24.91 -18.59
N PRO A 202 -4.61 -26.03 -19.31
CA PRO A 202 -4.44 -26.07 -20.77
C PRO A 202 -5.73 -25.57 -21.43
N LYS A 203 -6.14 -24.34 -21.17
CA LYS A 203 -7.24 -23.72 -21.88
C LYS A 203 -6.91 -22.27 -22.20
N ASN A 204 -6.11 -22.08 -23.26
CA ASN A 204 -6.25 -20.98 -24.20
C ASN A 204 -5.44 -21.35 -25.45
N GLY A 205 -6.06 -22.15 -26.27
CA GLY A 205 -5.62 -22.46 -27.64
C GLY A 205 -6.83 -23.00 -28.40
N GLN A 206 -7.68 -22.08 -28.83
CA GLN A 206 -8.47 -22.18 -30.09
C GLN A 206 -8.90 -20.76 -30.45
#